data_b626bd0330dd7d364b2d31d244ab3f1d
#
_entry.id   b626bd0330dd7d364b2d31d244ab3f1d
#
_cell.length_a   1.000
_cell.length_b   1.000
_cell.length_c   1.000
_cell.angle_alpha   90.00
_cell.angle_beta   90.00
_cell.angle_gamma   90.00
#
_symmetry.space_group_name_H-M   'P 1'
#
loop_
_entity.id
_entity.type
_entity.pdbx_description
1 polymer ?
#
loop_
_entity_poly.entity_id
_entity_poly.type
_entity_poly.pdbx_seq_one_letter_code
_entity_poly.pdbx_strand_id
1 'polypeptide(L)'
;MSFAYSTNRNWKSRTTYSLHDICSKLADKLTVCDINPGLANAFAEELRHVTASLGIDVEIIACKKTEDVKEAEIILISAGKPRTPCAKMTQSDLVNENGAIVKKIAESTAPNNLDAKYLVITNPVDAMAMICKKYSKAKYVISTGTNLETLRFKAALSNTLGVASSKIYGWIGGEHGPEATALWSTVKIDEMPLEEYSISTGKSLNKKEIEDYVKSVSKMILDTIGATEHGPAASFRDIIRAIVNDTRELLPIAAPTKIEGIPEPVFVSIPLKLGKSIGKSIYLNLSSEEKTDIIKAAESIYQTYKTSTL
;
A
#
# COMPACT_ATOMS: atom_id res chain seq x y z
N MET A 1 -4.00 -3.52 20.43
CA MET A 1 -3.65 -3.81 19.01
C MET A 1 -2.16 -3.60 18.83
N SER A 2 -1.44 -4.57 18.31
CA SER A 2 0.02 -4.54 18.19
C SER A 2 0.42 -4.47 16.73
N PHE A 3 1.29 -3.52 16.38
CA PHE A 3 1.90 -3.40 15.06
C PHE A 3 3.38 -3.75 15.15
N ALA A 4 3.89 -4.43 14.12
CA ALA A 4 5.31 -4.68 13.99
C ALA A 4 5.81 -4.08 12.68
N TYR A 5 6.84 -3.26 12.75
CA TYR A 5 7.51 -2.68 11.61
C TYR A 5 8.88 -3.31 11.44
N SER A 6 9.22 -3.69 10.22
CA SER A 6 10.59 -4.10 9.90
C SER A 6 11.18 -3.13 8.90
N THR A 7 12.35 -2.56 9.23
CA THR A 7 12.93 -1.47 8.47
C THR A 7 14.33 -1.77 7.94
N ASN A 8 14.69 -1.20 6.78
CA ASN A 8 16.05 -1.10 6.29
C ASN A 8 16.24 0.18 5.43
N ARG A 9 17.16 1.04 5.85
CA ARG A 9 17.81 2.18 5.19
C ARG A 9 17.01 3.37 4.61
N ASN A 10 15.70 3.49 4.66
CA ASN A 10 15.04 4.74 4.25
C ASN A 10 14.09 5.25 5.33
N TRP A 11 14.66 5.70 6.43
CA TRP A 11 13.93 5.95 7.67
C TRP A 11 13.07 7.22 7.70
N LYS A 12 13.35 8.23 6.87
CA LYS A 12 12.54 9.46 6.83
C LYS A 12 11.06 9.20 6.50
N SER A 13 10.78 8.36 5.49
CA SER A 13 9.39 8.04 5.11
C SER A 13 8.64 7.21 6.17
N ARG A 14 9.35 6.48 7.00
CA ARG A 14 8.80 5.51 7.97
C ARG A 14 8.37 6.15 9.28
N THR A 15 9.06 7.20 9.71
CA THR A 15 8.68 8.05 10.84
C THR A 15 7.28 8.64 10.60
N THR A 16 7.04 9.09 9.38
CA THR A 16 5.77 9.70 8.99
C THR A 16 4.60 8.70 9.04
N TYR A 17 4.82 7.42 8.72
CA TYR A 17 3.75 6.40 8.75
C TYR A 17 3.28 6.11 10.17
N SER A 18 4.21 5.79 11.07
CA SER A 18 3.90 5.51 12.47
C SER A 18 3.31 6.73 13.18
N LEU A 19 3.77 7.93 12.82
CA LEU A 19 3.20 9.18 13.33
C LEU A 19 1.72 9.33 12.96
N HIS A 20 1.36 9.05 11.70
CA HIS A 20 -0.04 9.10 11.26
C HIS A 20 -0.92 8.08 11.99
N ASP A 21 -0.42 6.86 12.22
CA ASP A 21 -1.17 5.82 12.94
C ASP A 21 -1.37 6.19 14.41
N ILE A 22 -0.34 6.71 15.07
CA ILE A 22 -0.40 7.19 16.45
C ILE A 22 -1.36 8.37 16.55
N CYS A 23 -1.21 9.39 15.70
CA CYS A 23 -2.10 10.56 15.69
C CYS A 23 -3.57 10.17 15.45
N SER A 24 -3.81 9.07 14.74
CA SER A 24 -5.15 8.53 14.48
C SER A 24 -5.67 7.59 15.57
N LYS A 25 -4.91 7.36 16.63
CA LYS A 25 -5.25 6.45 17.75
C LYS A 25 -5.64 5.04 17.29
N LEU A 26 -4.91 4.51 16.31
CA LEU A 26 -5.21 3.20 15.71
C LEU A 26 -4.50 2.04 16.42
N ALA A 27 -3.60 2.32 17.37
CA ALA A 27 -2.85 1.29 18.09
C ALA A 27 -2.72 1.62 19.58
N ASP A 28 -2.83 0.60 20.43
CA ASP A 28 -2.51 0.66 21.86
C ASP A 28 -1.06 0.21 22.12
N LYS A 29 -0.50 -0.54 21.16
CA LYS A 29 0.87 -1.06 21.22
C LYS A 29 1.51 -1.03 19.85
N LEU A 30 2.75 -0.54 19.80
CA LEU A 30 3.56 -0.45 18.59
C LEU A 30 4.92 -1.12 18.83
N THR A 31 5.22 -2.15 18.04
CA THR A 31 6.52 -2.80 18.08
C THR A 31 7.32 -2.42 16.84
N VAL A 32 8.48 -1.83 17.04
CA VAL A 32 9.40 -1.40 15.97
C VAL A 32 10.56 -2.37 15.88
N CYS A 33 10.80 -2.90 14.68
CA CYS A 33 11.91 -3.81 14.40
C CYS A 33 12.76 -3.28 13.25
N ASP A 34 14.08 -3.27 13.41
CA ASP A 34 15.03 -2.95 12.34
C ASP A 34 16.24 -3.89 12.41
N ILE A 35 16.87 -4.15 11.26
CA ILE A 35 18.13 -4.91 11.21
C ILE A 35 19.25 -4.20 12.02
N ASN A 36 19.13 -2.88 12.19
CA ASN A 36 19.94 -2.08 13.10
C ASN A 36 19.12 -1.77 14.35
N PRO A 37 19.38 -2.47 15.50
CA PRO A 37 18.63 -2.25 16.73
C PRO A 37 18.75 -0.81 17.27
N GLY A 38 19.85 -0.12 16.97
CA GLY A 38 20.03 1.29 17.35
C GLY A 38 19.02 2.20 16.66
N LEU A 39 18.71 1.94 15.37
CA LEU A 39 17.67 2.67 14.64
C LEU A 39 16.28 2.36 15.20
N ALA A 40 15.98 1.10 15.53
CA ALA A 40 14.70 0.74 16.13
C ALA A 40 14.49 1.47 17.47
N ASN A 41 15.54 1.53 18.32
CA ASN A 41 15.49 2.24 19.59
C ASN A 41 15.28 3.75 19.41
N ALA A 42 16.10 4.40 18.56
CA ALA A 42 15.99 5.83 18.30
C ALA A 42 14.61 6.22 17.78
N PHE A 43 14.06 5.39 16.89
CA PHE A 43 12.73 5.58 16.34
C PHE A 43 11.63 5.41 17.40
N ALA A 44 11.75 4.40 18.26
CA ALA A 44 10.82 4.22 19.36
C ALA A 44 10.82 5.41 20.33
N GLU A 45 12.00 6.03 20.60
CA GLU A 45 12.08 7.25 21.43
C GLU A 45 11.37 8.43 20.76
N GLU A 46 11.59 8.69 19.46
CA GLU A 46 10.86 9.75 18.76
C GLU A 46 9.34 9.57 18.84
N LEU A 47 8.85 8.34 18.69
CA LEU A 47 7.42 8.06 18.80
C LEU A 47 6.89 8.28 20.22
N ARG A 48 7.68 8.00 21.27
CA ARG A 48 7.31 8.34 22.66
C ARG A 48 7.18 9.84 22.89
N HIS A 49 8.01 10.66 22.23
CA HIS A 49 7.84 12.13 22.29
C HIS A 49 6.52 12.56 21.65
N VAL A 50 6.10 11.89 20.54
CA VAL A 50 4.81 12.17 19.89
C VAL A 50 3.64 11.79 20.81
N THR A 51 3.67 10.59 21.41
CA THR A 51 2.60 10.16 22.32
C THR A 51 2.49 11.06 23.54
N ALA A 52 3.63 11.50 24.09
CA ALA A 52 3.66 12.48 25.19
C ALA A 52 3.05 13.82 24.78
N SER A 53 3.35 14.32 23.58
CA SER A 53 2.75 15.56 23.05
C SER A 53 1.25 15.46 22.84
N LEU A 54 0.77 14.29 22.41
CA LEU A 54 -0.66 14.05 22.13
C LEU A 54 -1.47 13.69 23.39
N GLY A 55 -0.80 13.42 24.52
CA GLY A 55 -1.45 12.96 25.74
C GLY A 55 -2.16 11.61 25.56
N ILE A 56 -1.55 10.69 24.81
CA ILE A 56 -2.11 9.36 24.55
C ILE A 56 -1.18 8.26 25.05
N ASP A 57 -1.78 7.20 25.58
CA ASP A 57 -1.05 6.03 26.07
C ASP A 57 -0.93 5.00 24.95
N VAL A 58 0.27 4.86 24.40
CA VAL A 58 0.65 3.81 23.44
C VAL A 58 1.93 3.14 23.94
N GLU A 59 1.90 1.83 24.13
CA GLU A 59 3.10 1.07 24.46
C GLU A 59 4.02 0.98 23.22
N ILE A 60 5.23 1.56 23.30
CA ILE A 60 6.18 1.55 22.18
C ILE A 60 7.40 0.70 22.56
N ILE A 61 7.62 -0.38 21.79
CA ILE A 61 8.67 -1.36 21.99
C ILE A 61 9.62 -1.36 20.79
N ALA A 62 10.92 -1.30 21.05
CA ALA A 62 11.95 -1.60 20.05
C ALA A 62 12.40 -3.05 20.16
N CYS A 63 12.27 -3.82 19.10
CA CYS A 63 12.72 -5.20 19.01
C CYS A 63 14.16 -5.30 18.47
N LYS A 64 14.92 -6.29 18.94
CA LYS A 64 16.24 -6.61 18.40
C LYS A 64 16.18 -7.52 17.18
N LYS A 65 15.17 -8.38 17.12
CA LYS A 65 14.98 -9.39 16.07
C LYS A 65 13.50 -9.52 15.71
N THR A 66 13.20 -9.90 14.48
CA THR A 66 11.82 -10.13 14.03
C THR A 66 11.12 -11.28 14.74
N GLU A 67 11.88 -12.25 15.26
CA GLU A 67 11.38 -13.35 16.08
C GLU A 67 10.81 -12.89 17.44
N ASP A 68 11.23 -11.71 17.91
CA ASP A 68 10.74 -11.11 19.16
C ASP A 68 9.36 -10.45 18.99
N VAL A 69 8.88 -10.28 17.77
CA VAL A 69 7.54 -9.77 17.46
C VAL A 69 6.51 -10.83 17.82
N LYS A 70 5.66 -10.55 18.79
CA LYS A 70 4.64 -11.48 19.31
C LYS A 70 3.30 -10.77 19.46
N GLU A 71 2.24 -11.56 19.31
CA GLU A 71 0.86 -11.08 19.52
C GLU A 71 0.48 -9.85 18.68
N ALA A 72 1.11 -9.71 17.50
CA ALA A 72 0.78 -8.64 16.58
C ALA A 72 -0.51 -8.95 15.81
N GLU A 73 -1.45 -8.03 15.82
CA GLU A 73 -2.66 -8.14 15.00
C GLU A 73 -2.41 -7.73 13.55
N ILE A 74 -1.52 -6.75 13.34
CA ILE A 74 -1.10 -6.30 12.01
C ILE A 74 0.42 -6.26 11.96
N ILE A 75 1.00 -6.88 10.94
CA ILE A 75 2.43 -6.84 10.64
C ILE A 75 2.62 -6.07 9.35
N LEU A 76 3.28 -4.92 9.44
CA LEU A 76 3.59 -4.06 8.32
C LEU A 76 5.02 -4.31 7.88
N ILE A 77 5.21 -4.79 6.64
CA ILE A 77 6.52 -5.07 6.07
C ILE A 77 6.91 -3.95 5.12
N SER A 78 7.84 -3.09 5.57
CA SER A 78 8.41 -1.99 4.79
C SER A 78 9.92 -2.16 4.54
N ALA A 79 10.50 -3.25 5.05
CA ALA A 79 11.92 -3.53 4.89
C ALA A 79 12.26 -3.88 3.44
N GLY A 80 13.28 -3.24 2.91
CA GLY A 80 13.75 -3.50 1.57
C GLY A 80 14.90 -2.57 1.18
N LYS A 81 15.60 -2.92 0.12
CA LYS A 81 16.58 -2.04 -0.50
C LYS A 81 15.87 -1.05 -1.41
N PRO A 82 16.15 0.25 -1.29
CA PRO A 82 15.60 1.24 -2.22
C PRO A 82 16.25 1.06 -3.60
N ARG A 83 15.51 1.38 -4.65
CA ARG A 83 16.08 1.52 -5.98
C ARG A 83 17.01 2.73 -5.99
N THR A 84 18.31 2.50 -6.11
CA THR A 84 19.30 3.58 -6.17
C THR A 84 19.38 4.09 -7.61
N PRO A 85 19.18 5.39 -7.89
CA PRO A 85 19.16 5.93 -9.26
C PRO A 85 20.41 5.68 -10.07
N CYS A 86 21.57 5.49 -9.42
CA CYS A 86 22.87 5.26 -10.06
C CYS A 86 23.36 3.79 -10.02
N ALA A 87 22.60 2.88 -9.41
CA ALA A 87 22.98 1.47 -9.41
C ALA A 87 22.45 0.78 -10.66
N LYS A 88 23.30 -0.02 -11.31
CA LYS A 88 22.92 -0.92 -12.42
C LYS A 88 22.08 -2.12 -11.91
N MET A 89 21.09 -1.84 -11.04
CA MET A 89 20.23 -2.86 -10.47
C MET A 89 19.04 -3.08 -11.40
N THR A 90 18.89 -4.29 -11.88
CA THR A 90 17.73 -4.68 -12.70
C THR A 90 16.48 -4.84 -11.79
N GLN A 91 15.31 -4.88 -12.41
CA GLN A 91 14.07 -5.19 -11.68
C GLN A 91 14.13 -6.59 -11.02
N SER A 92 14.74 -7.56 -11.71
CA SER A 92 14.95 -8.91 -11.18
C SER A 92 15.86 -8.92 -9.95
N ASP A 93 16.95 -8.16 -9.96
CA ASP A 93 17.83 -8.04 -8.79
C ASP A 93 17.07 -7.48 -7.57
N LEU A 94 16.25 -6.45 -7.80
CA LEU A 94 15.43 -5.86 -6.74
C LEU A 94 14.42 -6.86 -6.18
N VAL A 95 13.77 -7.64 -7.04
CA VAL A 95 12.82 -8.69 -6.64
C VAL A 95 13.51 -9.76 -5.80
N ASN A 96 14.68 -10.23 -6.19
CA ASN A 96 15.41 -11.25 -5.45
C ASN A 96 15.91 -10.74 -4.09
N GLU A 97 16.50 -9.54 -4.05
CA GLU A 97 17.00 -8.97 -2.79
C GLU A 97 15.88 -8.66 -1.80
N ASN A 98 14.84 -7.97 -2.25
CA ASN A 98 13.71 -7.64 -1.41
C ASN A 98 12.86 -8.87 -1.06
N GLY A 99 12.75 -9.80 -1.99
CA GLY A 99 12.09 -11.09 -1.78
C GLY A 99 12.73 -11.89 -0.64
N ALA A 100 14.08 -11.96 -0.61
CA ALA A 100 14.81 -12.63 0.47
C ALA A 100 14.56 -11.98 1.84
N ILE A 101 14.48 -10.63 1.88
CA ILE A 101 14.17 -9.88 3.10
C ILE A 101 12.73 -10.19 3.54
N VAL A 102 11.75 -10.07 2.64
CA VAL A 102 10.33 -10.31 2.95
C VAL A 102 10.10 -11.76 3.37
N LYS A 103 10.71 -12.73 2.68
CA LYS A 103 10.69 -14.14 3.08
C LYS A 103 11.16 -14.32 4.52
N LYS A 104 12.36 -13.82 4.85
CA LYS A 104 12.93 -13.94 6.21
C LYS A 104 12.00 -13.37 7.26
N ILE A 105 11.42 -12.19 7.02
CA ILE A 105 10.48 -11.55 7.96
C ILE A 105 9.21 -12.40 8.10
N ALA A 106 8.63 -12.86 6.99
CA ALA A 106 7.43 -13.68 7.00
C ALA A 106 7.64 -14.99 7.77
N GLU A 107 8.76 -15.68 7.53
CA GLU A 107 9.10 -16.94 8.22
C GLU A 107 9.36 -16.73 9.71
N SER A 108 10.01 -15.63 10.10
CA SER A 108 10.39 -15.36 11.50
C SER A 108 9.23 -14.84 12.35
N THR A 109 8.27 -14.12 11.74
CA THR A 109 7.14 -13.56 12.49
C THR A 109 5.94 -14.47 12.57
N ALA A 110 5.69 -15.29 11.54
CA ALA A 110 4.47 -16.12 11.45
C ALA A 110 4.27 -17.10 12.63
N PRO A 111 5.30 -17.80 13.15
CA PRO A 111 5.09 -18.75 14.23
C PRO A 111 4.52 -18.14 15.52
N ASN A 112 4.84 -16.87 15.80
CA ASN A 112 4.41 -16.18 16.99
C ASN A 112 3.17 -15.28 16.78
N ASN A 113 2.61 -15.25 15.55
CA ASN A 113 1.54 -14.34 15.15
C ASN A 113 0.57 -15.02 14.17
N LEU A 114 -0.03 -16.13 14.58
CA LEU A 114 -0.81 -17.04 13.71
C LEU A 114 -2.00 -16.38 13.01
N ASP A 115 -2.63 -15.40 13.65
CA ASP A 115 -3.79 -14.69 13.12
C ASP A 115 -3.47 -13.28 12.64
N ALA A 116 -2.17 -12.94 12.57
CA ALA A 116 -1.75 -11.61 12.11
C ALA A 116 -2.16 -11.34 10.66
N LYS A 117 -2.50 -10.09 10.41
CA LYS A 117 -2.75 -9.55 9.08
C LYS A 117 -1.47 -8.90 8.57
N TYR A 118 -1.02 -9.31 7.40
CA TYR A 118 0.19 -8.77 6.80
C TYR A 118 -0.17 -7.68 5.78
N LEU A 119 0.41 -6.49 5.97
CA LEU A 119 0.38 -5.38 5.02
C LEU A 119 1.78 -5.18 4.45
N VAL A 120 1.96 -5.46 3.16
CA VAL A 120 3.25 -5.35 2.48
C VAL A 120 3.36 -4.01 1.77
N ILE A 121 4.45 -3.28 2.05
CA ILE A 121 4.77 -1.97 1.45
C ILE A 121 6.07 -2.05 0.63
N THR A 122 6.88 -3.07 0.85
CA THR A 122 8.18 -3.25 0.17
C THR A 122 8.01 -3.44 -1.32
N ASN A 123 8.70 -2.62 -2.13
CA ASN A 123 8.63 -2.69 -3.59
C ASN A 123 9.47 -3.84 -4.18
N PRO A 124 8.98 -4.44 -5.29
CA PRO A 124 7.67 -4.26 -5.95
C PRO A 124 6.54 -4.86 -5.10
N VAL A 125 5.63 -4.01 -4.61
CA VAL A 125 4.75 -4.35 -3.48
C VAL A 125 3.87 -5.59 -3.73
N ASP A 126 3.35 -5.75 -4.95
CA ASP A 126 2.41 -6.80 -5.28
C ASP A 126 3.12 -8.17 -5.39
N ALA A 127 4.30 -8.21 -6.01
CA ALA A 127 5.15 -9.42 -6.04
C ALA A 127 5.67 -9.78 -4.63
N MET A 128 6.03 -8.78 -3.81
CA MET A 128 6.45 -9.00 -2.43
C MET A 128 5.31 -9.54 -1.56
N ALA A 129 4.06 -9.14 -1.81
CA ALA A 129 2.91 -9.70 -1.12
C ALA A 129 2.67 -11.18 -1.49
N MET A 130 2.93 -11.58 -2.74
CA MET A 130 2.90 -13.00 -3.14
C MET A 130 3.96 -13.80 -2.38
N ILE A 131 5.20 -13.28 -2.27
CA ILE A 131 6.28 -13.90 -1.48
C ILE A 131 5.89 -13.96 0.00
N CYS A 132 5.40 -12.88 0.58
CA CYS A 132 4.93 -12.86 1.96
C CYS A 132 3.85 -13.92 2.20
N LYS A 133 2.86 -14.04 1.33
CA LYS A 133 1.81 -15.06 1.40
C LYS A 133 2.36 -16.48 1.37
N LYS A 134 3.30 -16.74 0.47
CA LYS A 134 3.94 -18.06 0.32
C LYS A 134 4.65 -18.50 1.61
N TYR A 135 5.38 -17.62 2.25
CA TYR A 135 6.25 -17.96 3.39
C TYR A 135 5.61 -17.75 4.76
N SER A 136 4.73 -16.76 4.94
CA SER A 136 3.98 -16.62 6.20
C SER A 136 2.84 -17.62 6.32
N LYS A 137 2.29 -18.10 5.20
CA LYS A 137 1.06 -18.90 5.14
C LYS A 137 -0.15 -18.24 5.82
N ALA A 138 -0.04 -16.96 6.16
CA ALA A 138 -1.09 -16.20 6.82
C ALA A 138 -2.36 -16.16 5.97
N LYS A 139 -3.53 -16.20 6.60
CA LYS A 139 -4.82 -16.14 5.92
C LYS A 139 -5.03 -14.78 5.27
N TYR A 140 -4.63 -13.71 5.97
CA TYR A 140 -4.79 -12.33 5.57
C TYR A 140 -3.43 -11.74 5.18
N VAL A 141 -3.22 -11.56 3.89
CA VAL A 141 -2.06 -10.83 3.33
C VAL A 141 -2.60 -9.91 2.26
N ILE A 142 -2.18 -8.65 2.29
CA ILE A 142 -2.48 -7.63 1.28
C ILE A 142 -1.21 -6.81 1.01
N SER A 143 -1.15 -6.15 -0.14
CA SER A 143 -0.24 -5.03 -0.35
C SER A 143 -1.01 -3.71 -0.35
N THR A 144 -0.28 -2.59 -0.34
CA THR A 144 -0.87 -1.26 -0.44
C THR A 144 -1.53 -1.00 -1.79
N GLY A 145 -1.21 -1.83 -2.78
CA GLY A 145 -1.77 -1.73 -4.12
C GLY A 145 -1.66 -0.33 -4.71
N THR A 146 -2.71 0.09 -5.36
CA THR A 146 -2.83 1.41 -6.03
C THR A 146 -3.54 2.47 -5.19
N ASN A 147 -3.58 2.31 -3.84
CA ASN A 147 -4.26 3.28 -3.01
C ASN A 147 -3.61 4.68 -3.07
N LEU A 148 -2.27 4.74 -3.10
CA LEU A 148 -1.56 6.01 -3.28
C LEU A 148 -1.83 6.66 -4.63
N GLU A 149 -1.82 5.87 -5.72
CA GLU A 149 -2.19 6.34 -7.06
C GLU A 149 -3.61 6.90 -7.08
N THR A 150 -4.53 6.27 -6.35
CA THR A 150 -5.90 6.76 -6.20
C THR A 150 -5.97 8.11 -5.49
N LEU A 151 -5.15 8.34 -4.45
CA LEU A 151 -5.07 9.65 -3.81
C LEU A 151 -4.55 10.73 -4.78
N ARG A 152 -3.54 10.41 -5.59
CA ARG A 152 -3.01 11.28 -6.65
C ARG A 152 -4.06 11.56 -7.72
N PHE A 153 -4.80 10.55 -8.14
CA PHE A 153 -5.90 10.64 -9.09
C PHE A 153 -7.00 11.57 -8.60
N LYS A 154 -7.46 11.39 -7.36
CA LYS A 154 -8.45 12.28 -6.74
C LYS A 154 -7.96 13.72 -6.62
N ALA A 155 -6.69 13.93 -6.27
CA ALA A 155 -6.09 15.25 -6.21
C ALA A 155 -6.04 15.93 -7.59
N ALA A 156 -5.68 15.18 -8.64
CA ALA A 156 -5.69 15.69 -10.01
C ALA A 156 -7.09 16.09 -10.47
N LEU A 157 -8.08 15.22 -10.26
CA LEU A 157 -9.48 15.51 -10.58
C LEU A 157 -9.99 16.72 -9.79
N SER A 158 -9.67 16.83 -8.50
CA SER A 158 -10.03 17.97 -7.65
C SER A 158 -9.51 19.29 -8.23
N ASN A 159 -8.23 19.33 -8.58
CA ASN A 159 -7.58 20.50 -9.13
C ASN A 159 -8.17 20.89 -10.52
N THR A 160 -8.38 19.91 -11.40
CA THR A 160 -8.89 20.15 -12.75
C THR A 160 -10.34 20.61 -12.74
N LEU A 161 -11.18 20.00 -11.92
CA LEU A 161 -12.62 20.32 -11.87
C LEU A 161 -12.95 21.45 -10.89
N GLY A 162 -12.02 21.86 -10.03
CA GLY A 162 -12.26 22.86 -9.00
C GLY A 162 -13.31 22.43 -7.98
N VAL A 163 -13.28 21.15 -7.56
CA VAL A 163 -14.17 20.55 -6.57
C VAL A 163 -13.37 19.97 -5.40
N ALA A 164 -13.97 19.92 -4.22
CA ALA A 164 -13.31 19.32 -3.07
C ALA A 164 -13.04 17.82 -3.32
N SER A 165 -11.84 17.35 -2.98
CA SER A 165 -11.45 15.94 -3.16
C SER A 165 -12.36 14.96 -2.40
N SER A 166 -12.98 15.40 -1.30
CA SER A 166 -13.98 14.64 -0.55
C SER A 166 -15.25 14.31 -1.32
N LYS A 167 -15.54 15.06 -2.40
CA LYS A 167 -16.69 14.86 -3.29
C LYS A 167 -16.37 13.95 -4.48
N ILE A 168 -15.12 13.48 -4.59
CA ILE A 168 -14.65 12.69 -5.72
C ILE A 168 -14.60 11.23 -5.33
N TYR A 169 -15.37 10.41 -6.01
CA TYR A 169 -15.27 8.96 -6.00
C TYR A 169 -14.57 8.50 -7.27
N GLY A 170 -13.80 7.43 -7.19
CA GLY A 170 -13.05 6.88 -8.31
C GLY A 170 -11.74 6.28 -7.84
N TRP A 171 -11.24 5.32 -8.58
CA TRP A 171 -10.06 4.55 -8.19
C TRP A 171 -9.10 4.30 -9.35
N ILE A 172 -7.86 4.08 -9.01
CA ILE A 172 -6.87 3.42 -9.85
C ILE A 172 -6.85 1.94 -9.47
N GLY A 173 -6.81 1.06 -10.46
CA GLY A 173 -6.63 -0.39 -10.29
C GLY A 173 -5.32 -0.87 -10.91
N GLY A 174 -5.13 -2.20 -10.96
CA GLY A 174 -4.00 -2.83 -11.62
C GLY A 174 -2.77 -3.01 -10.73
N GLU A 175 -1.60 -2.72 -11.25
CA GLU A 175 -0.30 -2.86 -10.58
C GLU A 175 0.11 -1.54 -9.90
N HIS A 176 0.74 -1.62 -8.73
CA HIS A 176 1.50 -0.48 -8.20
C HIS A 176 2.76 -0.27 -9.06
N GLY A 177 2.61 0.34 -10.22
CA GLY A 177 3.67 0.45 -11.22
C GLY A 177 3.18 0.91 -12.58
N PRO A 178 3.86 0.47 -13.66
CA PRO A 178 3.55 0.90 -15.03
C PRO A 178 2.13 0.55 -15.49
N GLU A 179 1.61 -0.59 -15.04
CA GLU A 179 0.28 -1.08 -15.42
C GLU A 179 -0.82 -0.64 -14.42
N ALA A 180 -0.62 0.52 -13.77
CA ALA A 180 -1.69 1.20 -13.04
C ALA A 180 -2.70 1.77 -14.04
N THR A 181 -4.00 1.48 -13.86
CA THR A 181 -5.06 1.89 -14.76
C THR A 181 -6.16 2.67 -14.05
N ALA A 182 -6.61 3.76 -14.65
CA ALA A 182 -7.71 4.56 -14.12
C ALA A 182 -9.05 3.87 -14.41
N LEU A 183 -9.82 3.61 -13.36
CA LEU A 183 -11.13 2.98 -13.46
C LEU A 183 -12.20 4.07 -13.69
N TRP A 184 -12.21 4.63 -14.90
CA TRP A 184 -13.05 5.75 -15.27
C TRP A 184 -14.55 5.49 -15.12
N SER A 185 -14.99 4.23 -15.30
CA SER A 185 -16.38 3.82 -15.08
C SER A 185 -16.85 4.00 -13.64
N THR A 186 -15.91 4.12 -12.72
CA THR A 186 -16.20 4.28 -11.28
C THR A 186 -16.26 5.73 -10.82
N VAL A 187 -15.86 6.68 -11.69
CA VAL A 187 -15.70 8.09 -11.29
C VAL A 187 -17.04 8.78 -11.13
N LYS A 188 -17.24 9.34 -9.95
CA LYS A 188 -18.38 10.18 -9.59
C LYS A 188 -17.92 11.46 -8.91
N ILE A 189 -18.64 12.53 -9.17
CA ILE A 189 -18.47 13.82 -8.51
C ILE A 189 -19.76 14.13 -7.77
N ASP A 190 -19.70 14.18 -6.44
CA ASP A 190 -20.87 14.43 -5.59
C ASP A 190 -22.02 13.44 -5.89
N GLU A 191 -21.70 12.14 -5.97
CA GLU A 191 -22.55 11.00 -6.34
C GLU A 191 -23.02 10.97 -7.82
N MET A 192 -22.77 12.02 -8.60
CA MET A 192 -23.14 12.09 -10.01
C MET A 192 -22.05 11.46 -10.89
N PRO A 193 -22.36 10.55 -11.82
CA PRO A 193 -21.40 10.03 -12.79
C PRO A 193 -20.65 11.15 -13.52
N LEU A 194 -19.36 10.94 -13.83
CA LEU A 194 -18.50 11.97 -14.43
C LEU A 194 -19.08 12.57 -15.72
N GLU A 195 -19.69 11.76 -16.57
CA GLU A 195 -20.27 12.22 -17.84
C GLU A 195 -21.47 13.16 -17.60
N GLU A 196 -22.36 12.80 -16.69
CA GLU A 196 -23.50 13.63 -16.30
C GLU A 196 -23.03 14.94 -15.65
N TYR A 197 -22.01 14.86 -14.78
CA TYR A 197 -21.41 16.04 -14.17
C TYR A 197 -20.80 16.97 -15.22
N SER A 198 -20.10 16.44 -16.21
CA SER A 198 -19.51 17.23 -17.30
C SER A 198 -20.58 17.95 -18.13
N ILE A 199 -21.67 17.26 -18.46
CA ILE A 199 -22.80 17.86 -19.22
C ILE A 199 -23.46 18.95 -18.37
N SER A 200 -23.78 18.70 -17.12
CA SER A 200 -24.53 19.62 -16.25
C SER A 200 -23.74 20.89 -15.89
N THR A 201 -22.43 20.82 -15.83
CA THR A 201 -21.57 21.93 -15.41
C THR A 201 -20.82 22.61 -16.56
N GLY A 202 -20.79 22.00 -17.74
CA GLY A 202 -19.95 22.41 -18.86
C GLY A 202 -18.45 22.19 -18.64
N LYS A 203 -18.06 21.54 -17.54
CA LYS A 203 -16.66 21.23 -17.22
C LYS A 203 -16.25 19.94 -17.92
N SER A 204 -15.12 19.98 -18.61
CA SER A 204 -14.50 18.83 -19.24
C SER A 204 -13.10 18.58 -18.66
N LEU A 205 -12.61 17.38 -18.79
CA LEU A 205 -11.23 17.02 -18.43
C LEU A 205 -10.60 16.18 -19.54
N ASN A 206 -9.28 16.30 -19.66
CA ASN A 206 -8.50 15.41 -20.50
C ASN A 206 -8.07 14.19 -19.66
N LYS A 207 -8.70 13.05 -19.89
CA LYS A 207 -8.43 11.81 -19.18
C LYS A 207 -6.95 11.44 -19.24
N LYS A 208 -6.33 11.60 -20.42
CA LYS A 208 -4.91 11.28 -20.63
C LYS A 208 -3.99 12.15 -19.78
N GLU A 209 -4.25 13.44 -19.66
CA GLU A 209 -3.45 14.34 -18.81
C GLU A 209 -3.50 13.93 -17.33
N ILE A 210 -4.67 13.51 -16.86
CA ILE A 210 -4.84 13.00 -15.49
C ILE A 210 -4.03 11.71 -15.28
N GLU A 211 -4.10 10.77 -16.22
CA GLU A 211 -3.33 9.52 -16.14
C GLU A 211 -1.82 9.76 -16.21
N ASP A 212 -1.35 10.63 -17.11
CA ASP A 212 0.04 11.02 -17.24
C ASP A 212 0.56 11.69 -15.95
N TYR A 213 -0.25 12.55 -15.32
CA TYR A 213 0.06 13.13 -14.02
C TYR A 213 0.22 12.04 -12.94
N VAL A 214 -0.73 11.11 -12.81
CA VAL A 214 -0.67 10.05 -11.81
C VAL A 214 0.60 9.23 -11.95
N LYS A 215 1.02 8.92 -13.19
CA LYS A 215 2.23 8.15 -13.49
C LYS A 215 3.53 8.93 -13.24
N SER A 216 3.53 10.23 -13.48
CA SER A 216 4.76 11.06 -13.46
C SER A 216 5.01 11.79 -12.14
N VAL A 217 3.97 12.12 -11.37
CA VAL A 217 4.08 12.96 -10.16
C VAL A 217 5.03 12.39 -9.11
N SER A 218 5.12 11.08 -8.99
CA SER A 218 6.06 10.42 -8.07
C SER A 218 7.52 10.76 -8.39
N LYS A 219 7.86 10.76 -9.68
CA LYS A 219 9.20 11.11 -10.13
C LYS A 219 9.51 12.57 -9.84
N MET A 220 8.59 13.47 -10.15
CA MET A 220 8.74 14.91 -9.86
C MET A 220 9.00 15.15 -8.36
N ILE A 221 8.23 14.49 -7.47
CA ILE A 221 8.41 14.62 -6.02
C ILE A 221 9.80 14.11 -5.60
N LEU A 222 10.20 12.92 -6.09
CA LEU A 222 11.50 12.32 -5.77
C LEU A 222 12.66 13.19 -6.24
N ASP A 223 12.57 13.74 -7.45
CA ASP A 223 13.62 14.58 -8.03
C ASP A 223 13.75 15.93 -7.29
N THR A 224 12.64 16.42 -6.68
CA THR A 224 12.61 17.74 -6.03
C THR A 224 12.95 17.67 -4.53
N ILE A 225 12.34 16.74 -3.79
CA ILE A 225 12.48 16.67 -2.32
C ILE A 225 13.14 15.36 -1.82
N GLY A 226 13.52 14.47 -2.74
CA GLY A 226 14.30 13.26 -2.46
C GLY A 226 13.51 12.05 -1.94
N ALA A 227 12.26 12.23 -1.52
CA ALA A 227 11.41 11.14 -1.05
C ALA A 227 9.92 11.47 -1.18
N THR A 228 9.07 10.45 -1.32
CA THR A 228 7.63 10.55 -1.11
C THR A 228 7.33 10.05 0.31
N GLU A 229 6.71 10.86 1.15
CA GLU A 229 6.49 10.55 2.57
C GLU A 229 5.02 10.67 2.97
N HIS A 230 4.44 11.85 2.86
CA HIS A 230 3.09 12.13 3.38
C HIS A 230 1.96 11.41 2.64
N GLY A 231 2.04 11.34 1.30
CA GLY A 231 1.06 10.62 0.49
C GLY A 231 1.02 9.12 0.82
N PRO A 232 2.16 8.42 0.79
CA PRO A 232 2.24 7.03 1.25
C PRO A 232 1.74 6.84 2.68
N ALA A 233 2.13 7.72 3.63
CA ALA A 233 1.69 7.64 5.02
C ALA A 233 0.16 7.74 5.15
N ALA A 234 -0.46 8.67 4.45
CA ALA A 234 -1.92 8.79 4.41
C ALA A 234 -2.59 7.54 3.83
N SER A 235 -2.01 6.98 2.74
CA SER A 235 -2.50 5.74 2.13
C SER A 235 -2.47 4.56 3.12
N PHE A 236 -1.38 4.40 3.86
CA PHE A 236 -1.23 3.28 4.81
C PHE A 236 -2.16 3.45 6.02
N ARG A 237 -2.25 4.67 6.55
CA ARG A 237 -3.22 5.00 7.60
C ARG A 237 -4.64 4.63 7.20
N ASP A 238 -5.08 4.94 5.99
CA ASP A 238 -6.43 4.63 5.54
C ASP A 238 -6.66 3.12 5.47
N ILE A 239 -5.67 2.34 5.01
CA ILE A 239 -5.72 0.88 4.99
C ILE A 239 -5.80 0.31 6.42
N ILE A 240 -4.92 0.77 7.31
CA ILE A 240 -4.88 0.32 8.71
C ILE A 240 -6.19 0.68 9.42
N ARG A 241 -6.68 1.92 9.25
CA ARG A 241 -7.96 2.37 9.80
C ARG A 241 -9.12 1.49 9.34
N ALA A 242 -9.14 1.12 8.06
CA ALA A 242 -10.18 0.23 7.54
C ALA A 242 -10.13 -1.14 8.19
N ILE A 243 -8.95 -1.70 8.42
CA ILE A 243 -8.78 -3.00 9.08
C ILE A 243 -9.16 -2.93 10.55
N VAL A 244 -8.66 -1.93 11.27
CA VAL A 244 -8.84 -1.76 12.72
C VAL A 244 -10.30 -1.54 13.06
N ASN A 245 -10.93 -0.59 12.39
CA ASN A 245 -12.30 -0.16 12.67
C ASN A 245 -13.36 -0.97 11.89
N ASP A 246 -12.94 -1.95 11.09
CA ASP A 246 -13.81 -2.76 10.21
C ASP A 246 -14.76 -1.90 9.35
N THR A 247 -14.24 -0.81 8.75
CA THR A 247 -15.08 0.20 8.09
C THR A 247 -15.80 -0.32 6.85
N ARG A 248 -15.28 -1.37 6.23
CA ARG A 248 -15.82 -1.95 4.98
C ARG A 248 -15.89 -0.95 3.82
N GLU A 249 -15.10 0.10 3.89
CA GLU A 249 -14.96 1.02 2.76
C GLU A 249 -14.25 0.38 1.57
N LEU A 250 -14.50 0.90 0.36
CA LEU A 250 -13.84 0.45 -0.85
C LEU A 250 -12.45 1.06 -0.94
N LEU A 251 -11.42 0.21 -0.91
CA LEU A 251 -10.03 0.61 -1.09
C LEU A 251 -9.37 -0.20 -2.21
N PRO A 252 -8.60 0.42 -3.09
CA PRO A 252 -7.92 -0.23 -4.21
C PRO A 252 -6.58 -0.84 -3.73
N ILE A 253 -6.68 -1.83 -2.86
CA ILE A 253 -5.53 -2.60 -2.37
C ILE A 253 -5.36 -3.87 -3.18
N ALA A 254 -4.14 -4.42 -3.21
CA ALA A 254 -3.93 -5.69 -3.86
C ALA A 254 -4.12 -6.84 -2.87
N ALA A 255 -4.97 -7.78 -3.27
CA ALA A 255 -5.31 -8.98 -2.52
C ALA A 255 -5.30 -10.21 -3.45
N PRO A 256 -5.17 -11.44 -2.91
CA PRO A 256 -5.16 -12.64 -3.72
C PRO A 256 -6.41 -12.74 -4.61
N THR A 257 -6.22 -12.63 -5.90
CA THR A 257 -7.29 -12.65 -6.92
C THR A 257 -6.99 -13.72 -7.94
N LYS A 258 -7.99 -14.58 -8.23
CA LYS A 258 -7.90 -15.56 -9.32
C LYS A 258 -8.14 -14.85 -10.64
N ILE A 259 -7.18 -14.93 -11.55
CA ILE A 259 -7.25 -14.39 -12.90
C ILE A 259 -7.15 -15.57 -13.86
N GLU A 260 -8.04 -15.60 -14.86
CA GLU A 260 -8.02 -16.65 -15.89
C GLU A 260 -6.68 -16.63 -16.63
N GLY A 261 -6.14 -17.82 -16.90
CA GLY A 261 -4.83 -17.98 -17.54
C GLY A 261 -3.62 -17.90 -16.59
N ILE A 262 -3.80 -17.49 -15.33
CA ILE A 262 -2.71 -17.46 -14.32
C ILE A 262 -2.90 -18.64 -13.34
N PRO A 263 -1.89 -19.50 -13.13
CA PRO A 263 -2.05 -20.74 -12.39
C PRO A 263 -2.27 -20.58 -10.88
N GLU A 264 -1.92 -19.43 -10.31
CA GLU A 264 -2.09 -19.14 -8.88
C GLU A 264 -2.69 -17.74 -8.65
N PRO A 265 -3.30 -17.48 -7.50
CA PRO A 265 -3.85 -16.15 -7.20
C PRO A 265 -2.77 -15.07 -7.22
N VAL A 266 -3.02 -13.97 -7.93
CA VAL A 266 -2.14 -12.82 -8.05
C VAL A 266 -2.64 -11.68 -7.16
N PHE A 267 -1.72 -10.92 -6.58
CA PHE A 267 -2.03 -9.73 -5.82
C PHE A 267 -2.17 -8.53 -6.77
N VAL A 268 -3.35 -8.34 -7.32
CA VAL A 268 -3.69 -7.23 -8.21
C VAL A 268 -4.68 -6.29 -7.54
N SER A 269 -4.52 -5.00 -7.74
CA SER A 269 -5.37 -3.97 -7.13
C SER A 269 -6.70 -3.86 -7.83
N ILE A 270 -7.75 -4.15 -7.10
CA ILE A 270 -9.13 -3.93 -7.50
C ILE A 270 -9.84 -3.36 -6.28
N PRO A 271 -10.59 -2.25 -6.38
CA PRO A 271 -11.31 -1.72 -5.23
C PRO A 271 -12.17 -2.81 -4.60
N LEU A 272 -11.95 -3.05 -3.31
CA LEU A 272 -12.66 -4.06 -2.56
C LEU A 272 -13.06 -3.54 -1.18
N LYS A 273 -14.07 -4.14 -0.57
CA LYS A 273 -14.50 -3.82 0.80
C LYS A 273 -13.45 -4.33 1.78
N LEU A 274 -12.72 -3.39 2.40
CA LEU A 274 -11.66 -3.72 3.35
C LEU A 274 -12.12 -3.55 4.79
N GLY A 275 -11.74 -4.52 5.63
CA GLY A 275 -11.98 -4.48 7.06
C GLY A 275 -11.23 -5.60 7.76
N LYS A 276 -11.73 -6.10 8.87
CA LYS A 276 -11.16 -7.25 9.59
C LYS A 276 -11.05 -8.50 8.70
N SER A 277 -11.81 -8.55 7.59
CA SER A 277 -11.66 -9.52 6.52
C SER A 277 -11.60 -8.82 5.16
N ILE A 278 -10.97 -9.46 4.19
CA ILE A 278 -10.97 -9.05 2.78
C ILE A 278 -12.36 -9.37 2.20
N GLY A 279 -13.08 -8.34 1.80
CA GLY A 279 -14.44 -8.45 1.28
C GLY A 279 -14.49 -8.56 -0.25
N LYS A 280 -15.69 -8.40 -0.79
CA LYS A 280 -15.92 -8.46 -2.24
C LYS A 280 -15.31 -7.26 -2.97
N SER A 281 -14.70 -7.51 -4.12
CA SER A 281 -14.25 -6.47 -5.04
C SER A 281 -15.37 -6.04 -6.00
N ILE A 282 -15.16 -4.90 -6.65
CA ILE A 282 -16.06 -4.38 -7.67
C ILE A 282 -15.72 -4.90 -9.08
N TYR A 283 -14.86 -5.91 -9.21
CA TYR A 283 -14.36 -6.41 -10.51
C TYR A 283 -15.48 -6.66 -11.53
N LEU A 284 -16.58 -7.26 -11.09
CA LEU A 284 -17.71 -7.57 -11.99
C LEU A 284 -18.38 -6.32 -12.57
N ASN A 285 -18.28 -5.20 -11.87
CA ASN A 285 -18.91 -3.92 -12.23
C ASN A 285 -18.03 -3.06 -13.16
N LEU A 286 -16.77 -3.45 -13.37
CA LEU A 286 -15.86 -2.73 -14.27
C LEU A 286 -16.25 -2.92 -15.74
N SER A 287 -15.88 -1.98 -16.59
CA SER A 287 -16.03 -2.11 -18.03
C SER A 287 -15.18 -3.25 -18.60
N SER A 288 -15.45 -3.69 -19.80
CA SER A 288 -14.67 -4.75 -20.47
C SER A 288 -13.23 -4.32 -20.72
N GLU A 289 -12.99 -3.05 -21.04
CA GLU A 289 -11.67 -2.47 -21.24
C GLU A 289 -10.87 -2.46 -19.92
N GLU A 290 -11.48 -1.95 -18.85
CA GLU A 290 -10.86 -1.93 -17.52
C GLU A 290 -10.53 -3.35 -17.01
N LYS A 291 -11.39 -4.34 -17.27
CA LYS A 291 -11.11 -5.75 -16.97
C LYS A 291 -9.91 -6.27 -17.72
N THR A 292 -9.78 -5.90 -18.99
CA THR A 292 -8.61 -6.28 -19.82
C THR A 292 -7.33 -5.68 -19.25
N ASP A 293 -7.35 -4.42 -18.84
CA ASP A 293 -6.21 -3.76 -18.21
C ASP A 293 -5.85 -4.39 -16.86
N ILE A 294 -6.83 -4.78 -16.06
CA ILE A 294 -6.58 -5.50 -14.80
C ILE A 294 -5.93 -6.88 -15.05
N ILE A 295 -6.36 -7.60 -16.09
CA ILE A 295 -5.76 -8.88 -16.47
C ILE A 295 -4.30 -8.66 -16.89
N LYS A 296 -4.02 -7.68 -17.74
CA LYS A 296 -2.67 -7.31 -18.17
C LYS A 296 -1.77 -6.94 -16.99
N ALA A 297 -2.28 -6.16 -16.04
CA ALA A 297 -1.56 -5.83 -14.82
C ALA A 297 -1.25 -7.07 -13.97
N ALA A 298 -2.20 -7.98 -13.83
CA ALA A 298 -2.00 -9.23 -13.11
C ALA A 298 -0.94 -10.12 -13.78
N GLU A 299 -0.90 -10.18 -15.10
CA GLU A 299 0.15 -10.89 -15.86
C GLU A 299 1.53 -10.27 -15.60
N SER A 300 1.64 -8.93 -15.64
CA SER A 300 2.88 -8.19 -15.33
C SER A 300 3.39 -8.51 -13.92
N ILE A 301 2.51 -8.45 -12.92
CA ILE A 301 2.83 -8.78 -11.52
C ILE A 301 3.29 -10.23 -11.41
N TYR A 302 2.58 -11.15 -12.05
CA TYR A 302 2.94 -12.56 -12.02
C TYR A 302 4.29 -12.84 -12.67
N GLN A 303 4.60 -12.22 -13.81
CA GLN A 303 5.92 -12.30 -14.43
C GLN A 303 7.00 -11.74 -13.50
N THR A 304 6.76 -10.57 -12.88
CA THR A 304 7.67 -10.00 -11.89
C THR A 304 7.91 -10.95 -10.72
N TYR A 305 6.87 -11.57 -10.18
CA TYR A 305 6.99 -12.58 -9.12
C TYR A 305 7.81 -13.80 -9.58
N LYS A 306 7.60 -14.28 -10.80
CA LYS A 306 8.32 -15.42 -11.38
C LYS A 306 9.81 -15.18 -11.61
N THR A 307 10.26 -13.93 -11.67
CA THR A 307 11.71 -13.63 -11.72
C THR A 307 12.41 -13.89 -10.40
N SER A 308 11.64 -14.08 -9.31
CA SER A 308 12.20 -14.49 -8.02
C SER A 308 12.69 -15.93 -8.09
N THR A 309 13.88 -16.15 -7.58
CA THR A 309 14.50 -17.50 -7.43
C THR A 309 14.12 -18.17 -6.11
N LEU A 310 13.16 -17.60 -5.36
CA LEU A 310 12.74 -18.02 -4.00
C LEU A 310 11.62 -19.07 -4.03
#